data_ba7c217d61ff48fdbfb6cd30e5c80357
#
_entry.id   ba7c217d61ff48fdbfb6cd30e5c80357
#
_cell.length_a   1.000
_cell.length_b   1.000
_cell.length_c   1.000
_cell.angle_alpha   90.00
_cell.angle_beta   90.00
_cell.angle_gamma   90.00
#
_symmetry.space_group_name_H-M   'P 1'
#
loop_
_entity.id
_entity.type
_entity.pdbx_description
1 polymer ?
#
loop_
_entity_poly.entity_id
_entity_poly.type
_entity_poly.pdbx_seq_one_letter_code
_entity_poly.pdbx_strand_id
1 'polypeptide(L)'
;LEKRLDRFKPSPYLTFSVHLDGMRGHHDRAVNQPGTFDRAVSAIKAAKARGFRVNVNCTLFDQMTAAEAAEFFDFSINELDVEGITLSPGYAYERAPDQQHFLNRKKTKELFRDIFRIGSIKRWRFSQSTLFMDFLSGNQEYHCTPWGNPTRNVFGWQKPCYLLAEGYTQSFKALMEETDWDTYGTGKYEKCANCMVDC
;
A
#
# COMPACT_ATOMS: atom_id res chain seq x y z
N LEU A 1 14.81 12.16 -2.94
CA LEU A 1 15.72 11.01 -2.94
C LEU A 1 17.05 11.36 -3.63
N GLU A 2 17.05 11.80 -4.89
CA GLU A 2 18.25 12.05 -5.71
C GLU A 2 19.37 12.82 -4.99
N LYS A 3 19.03 13.95 -4.36
CA LYS A 3 19.97 14.82 -3.64
C LYS A 3 20.67 14.15 -2.43
N ARG A 4 20.25 12.95 -2.05
CA ARG A 4 20.76 12.24 -0.86
C ARG A 4 21.29 10.85 -1.16
N LEU A 5 21.28 10.40 -2.41
CA LEU A 5 21.74 9.06 -2.79
C LEU A 5 23.22 8.83 -2.42
N ASP A 6 24.06 9.86 -2.45
CA ASP A 6 25.47 9.77 -2.07
C ASP A 6 25.71 9.42 -0.58
N ARG A 7 24.65 9.53 0.26
CA ARG A 7 24.73 9.16 1.66
C ARG A 7 24.55 7.65 1.91
N PHE A 8 24.23 6.90 0.87
CA PHE A 8 23.95 5.47 0.94
C PHE A 8 24.90 4.71 0.01
N LYS A 9 25.11 3.44 0.34
CA LYS A 9 25.81 2.49 -0.54
C LYS A 9 24.81 1.42 -0.98
N PRO A 10 24.81 1.02 -2.27
CA PRO A 10 24.01 -0.11 -2.72
C PRO A 10 24.30 -1.37 -1.89
N SER A 11 23.24 -2.09 -1.55
CA SER A 11 23.34 -3.31 -0.72
C SER A 11 22.12 -4.19 -1.02
N PRO A 12 22.25 -5.53 -0.95
CA PRO A 12 21.10 -6.42 -1.06
C PRO A 12 20.08 -6.25 0.09
N TYR A 13 20.50 -5.59 1.17
CA TYR A 13 19.65 -5.31 2.34
C TYR A 13 19.03 -3.91 2.35
N LEU A 14 19.29 -3.09 1.33
CA LEU A 14 18.73 -1.75 1.20
C LEU A 14 17.88 -1.65 -0.05
N THR A 15 16.60 -1.41 0.12
CA THR A 15 15.64 -1.14 -0.95
C THR A 15 14.96 0.20 -0.68
N PHE A 16 14.94 1.09 -1.65
CA PHE A 16 14.13 2.30 -1.57
C PHE A 16 12.69 1.97 -1.97
N SER A 17 11.72 2.39 -1.16
CA SER A 17 10.32 2.35 -1.51
C SER A 17 9.89 3.73 -1.99
N VAL A 18 9.45 3.84 -3.24
CA VAL A 18 9.04 5.11 -3.85
C VAL A 18 7.54 5.07 -4.11
N HIS A 19 6.84 6.11 -3.64
CA HIS A 19 5.40 6.21 -3.80
C HIS A 19 5.03 6.59 -5.24
N LEU A 20 4.25 5.75 -5.90
CA LEU A 20 3.63 5.98 -7.22
C LEU A 20 2.30 5.23 -7.30
N ASP A 21 1.20 5.95 -7.47
CA ASP A 21 -0.15 5.39 -7.45
C ASP A 21 -0.76 5.17 -8.84
N GLY A 22 0.04 5.24 -9.89
CA GLY A 22 -0.40 5.08 -11.26
C GLY A 22 0.43 5.92 -12.23
N MET A 23 0.00 6.00 -13.47
CA MET A 23 0.59 6.89 -14.46
C MET A 23 0.38 8.36 -14.07
N ARG A 24 1.10 9.28 -14.71
CA ARG A 24 1.17 10.72 -14.39
C ARG A 24 -0.15 11.34 -13.94
N GLY A 25 -1.19 11.16 -14.72
CA GLY A 25 -2.49 11.78 -14.46
C GLY A 25 -3.14 11.28 -13.16
N HIS A 26 -3.01 9.99 -12.86
CA HIS A 26 -3.52 9.41 -11.61
C HIS A 26 -2.66 9.80 -10.41
N HIS A 27 -1.34 9.63 -10.51
CA HIS A 27 -0.46 9.92 -9.39
C HIS A 27 -0.52 11.37 -8.95
N ASP A 28 -0.40 12.31 -9.90
CA ASP A 28 -0.40 13.75 -9.58
C ASP A 28 -1.73 14.20 -8.95
N ARG A 29 -2.85 13.59 -9.38
CA ARG A 29 -4.17 13.82 -8.73
C ARG A 29 -4.23 13.21 -7.33
N ALA A 30 -3.80 11.96 -7.17
CA ALA A 30 -3.83 11.26 -5.88
C ALA A 30 -3.06 11.99 -4.80
N VAL A 31 -1.88 12.55 -5.14
CA VAL A 31 -1.06 13.33 -4.21
C VAL A 31 -1.39 14.83 -4.21
N ASN A 32 -2.38 15.25 -5.00
CA ASN A 32 -2.79 16.65 -5.18
C ASN A 32 -1.61 17.60 -5.47
N GLN A 33 -0.65 17.15 -6.27
CA GLN A 33 0.54 17.94 -6.61
C GLN A 33 1.07 17.60 -8.02
N PRO A 34 0.88 18.48 -9.01
CA PRO A 34 1.42 18.31 -10.36
C PRO A 34 2.94 18.14 -10.38
N GLY A 35 3.42 17.29 -11.28
CA GLY A 35 4.84 17.02 -11.49
C GLY A 35 5.51 16.12 -10.44
N THR A 36 4.73 15.54 -9.52
CA THR A 36 5.26 14.58 -8.53
C THR A 36 5.63 13.26 -9.19
N PHE A 37 4.85 12.82 -10.17
CA PHE A 37 5.16 11.65 -10.98
C PHE A 37 6.55 11.73 -11.61
N ASP A 38 6.86 12.84 -12.29
CA ASP A 38 8.16 13.01 -12.98
C ASP A 38 9.32 13.00 -12.00
N ARG A 39 9.15 13.66 -10.85
CA ARG A 39 10.16 13.64 -9.79
C ARG A 39 10.39 12.26 -9.21
N ALA A 40 9.32 11.47 -9.03
CA ALA A 40 9.42 10.09 -8.54
C ALA A 40 10.11 9.19 -9.58
N VAL A 41 9.71 9.28 -10.85
CA VAL A 41 10.33 8.52 -11.96
C VAL A 41 11.81 8.87 -12.10
N SER A 42 12.17 10.17 -12.07
CA SER A 42 13.56 10.61 -12.11
C SER A 42 14.37 10.02 -10.93
N ALA A 43 13.80 10.07 -9.73
CA ALA A 43 14.45 9.54 -8.53
C ALA A 43 14.64 8.01 -8.59
N ILE A 44 13.68 7.26 -9.13
CA ILE A 44 13.80 5.81 -9.35
C ILE A 44 14.93 5.54 -10.34
N LYS A 45 14.93 6.19 -11.50
CA LYS A 45 15.96 6.00 -12.52
C LYS A 45 17.35 6.34 -11.99
N ALA A 46 17.50 7.44 -11.26
CA ALA A 46 18.76 7.82 -10.63
C ALA A 46 19.25 6.80 -9.60
N ALA A 47 18.35 6.23 -8.79
CA ALA A 47 18.68 5.18 -7.83
C ALA A 47 19.09 3.88 -8.53
N LYS A 48 18.32 3.44 -9.53
CA LYS A 48 18.64 2.24 -10.33
C LYS A 48 19.99 2.38 -11.05
N ALA A 49 20.27 3.52 -11.67
CA ALA A 49 21.55 3.79 -12.34
C ALA A 49 22.77 3.70 -11.41
N ARG A 50 22.56 3.87 -10.10
CA ARG A 50 23.60 3.72 -9.06
C ARG A 50 23.61 2.33 -8.42
N GLY A 51 22.83 1.39 -8.92
CA GLY A 51 22.78 0.00 -8.44
C GLY A 51 21.95 -0.21 -7.17
N PHE A 52 21.10 0.75 -6.79
CA PHE A 52 20.17 0.55 -5.69
C PHE A 52 18.96 -0.28 -6.12
N ARG A 53 18.45 -1.05 -5.18
CA ARG A 53 17.15 -1.71 -5.31
C ARG A 53 16.03 -0.71 -5.05
N VAL A 54 14.98 -0.77 -5.85
CA VAL A 54 13.83 0.14 -5.73
C VAL A 54 12.54 -0.65 -5.85
N ASN A 55 11.64 -0.49 -4.89
CA ASN A 55 10.24 -0.91 -4.99
C ASN A 55 9.34 0.30 -5.21
N VAL A 56 8.23 0.08 -5.88
CA VAL A 56 7.13 1.04 -5.94
C VAL A 56 6.11 0.70 -4.85
N ASN A 57 5.66 1.71 -4.12
CA ASN A 57 4.51 1.62 -3.22
C ASN A 57 3.32 2.29 -3.90
N CYS A 58 2.29 1.52 -4.20
CA CYS A 58 1.13 1.92 -4.98
C CYS A 58 -0.16 1.71 -4.21
N THR A 59 -0.93 2.79 -4.06
CA THR A 59 -2.29 2.74 -3.53
C THR A 59 -3.28 2.90 -4.67
N LEU A 60 -4.21 1.97 -4.79
CA LEU A 60 -5.28 2.01 -5.80
C LEU A 60 -6.54 2.66 -5.24
N PHE A 61 -7.04 3.65 -5.95
CA PHE A 61 -8.26 4.38 -5.60
C PHE A 61 -9.40 4.04 -6.57
N ASP A 62 -10.62 4.43 -6.24
CA ASP A 62 -11.83 4.06 -6.99
C ASP A 62 -11.90 4.63 -8.42
N GLN A 63 -11.09 5.64 -8.71
CA GLN A 63 -10.99 6.25 -10.04
C GLN A 63 -10.06 5.48 -11.00
N MET A 64 -9.36 4.46 -10.51
CA MET A 64 -8.46 3.67 -11.35
C MET A 64 -9.18 2.45 -11.92
N THR A 65 -9.10 2.28 -13.22
CA THR A 65 -9.56 1.07 -13.90
C THR A 65 -8.47 -0.01 -13.87
N ALA A 66 -8.88 -1.27 -14.05
CA ALA A 66 -7.93 -2.39 -14.13
C ALA A 66 -6.94 -2.25 -15.31
N ALA A 67 -7.38 -1.66 -16.44
CA ALA A 67 -6.52 -1.42 -17.59
C ALA A 67 -5.44 -0.38 -17.29
N GLU A 68 -5.79 0.72 -16.62
CA GLU A 68 -4.84 1.77 -16.21
C GLU A 68 -3.85 1.25 -15.16
N ALA A 69 -4.31 0.43 -14.22
CA ALA A 69 -3.43 -0.25 -13.27
C ALA A 69 -2.44 -1.18 -14.00
N ALA A 70 -2.91 -1.94 -14.98
CA ALA A 70 -2.09 -2.84 -15.79
C ALA A 70 -1.02 -2.07 -16.59
N GLU A 71 -1.38 -0.95 -17.22
CA GLU A 71 -0.44 -0.06 -17.91
C GLU A 71 0.66 0.43 -16.95
N PHE A 72 0.26 0.86 -15.76
CA PHE A 72 1.20 1.32 -14.75
C PHE A 72 2.13 0.21 -14.24
N PHE A 73 1.62 -1.02 -14.06
CA PHE A 73 2.46 -2.14 -13.63
C PHE A 73 3.44 -2.57 -14.73
N ASP A 74 3.00 -2.58 -15.99
CA ASP A 74 3.88 -2.81 -17.12
C ASP A 74 5.00 -1.74 -17.19
N PHE A 75 4.66 -0.46 -17.04
CA PHE A 75 5.62 0.64 -16.98
C PHE A 75 6.62 0.46 -15.82
N SER A 76 6.13 0.14 -14.63
CA SER A 76 6.98 -0.01 -13.44
C SER A 76 7.97 -1.17 -13.58
N ILE A 77 7.54 -2.30 -14.14
CA ILE A 77 8.38 -3.49 -14.28
C ILE A 77 9.31 -3.39 -15.50
N ASN A 78 8.80 -2.96 -16.65
CA ASN A 78 9.54 -3.03 -17.92
C ASN A 78 10.38 -1.78 -18.21
N GLU A 79 9.92 -0.58 -17.76
CA GLU A 79 10.62 0.66 -18.04
C GLU A 79 11.40 1.22 -16.85
N LEU A 80 10.88 1.08 -15.63
CA LEU A 80 11.58 1.50 -14.42
C LEU A 80 12.44 0.38 -13.81
N ASP A 81 12.24 -0.86 -14.23
CA ASP A 81 12.97 -2.05 -13.74
C ASP A 81 12.98 -2.13 -12.20
N VAL A 82 11.82 -1.90 -11.58
CA VAL A 82 11.72 -2.03 -10.12
C VAL A 82 11.72 -3.49 -9.69
N GLU A 83 12.22 -3.78 -8.49
CA GLU A 83 12.26 -5.13 -7.93
C GLU A 83 10.87 -5.68 -7.64
N GLY A 84 9.94 -4.80 -7.28
CA GLY A 84 8.57 -5.19 -7.01
C GLY A 84 7.65 -4.01 -6.79
N ILE A 85 6.35 -4.29 -6.75
CA ILE A 85 5.29 -3.33 -6.49
C ILE A 85 4.56 -3.77 -5.23
N THR A 86 4.52 -2.90 -4.23
CA THR A 86 3.69 -3.06 -3.04
C THR A 86 2.33 -2.45 -3.33
N LEU A 87 1.28 -3.24 -3.32
CA LEU A 87 -0.09 -2.79 -3.62
C LEU A 87 -0.92 -2.67 -2.35
N SER A 88 -1.71 -1.62 -2.29
CA SER A 88 -2.74 -1.46 -1.27
C SER A 88 -4.02 -0.88 -1.88
N PRO A 89 -5.20 -1.37 -1.51
CA PRO A 89 -6.43 -0.65 -1.79
C PRO A 89 -6.46 0.62 -0.95
N GLY A 90 -6.90 1.74 -1.52
CA GLY A 90 -7.13 2.97 -0.79
C GLY A 90 -8.22 2.77 0.25
N TYR A 91 -7.86 2.93 1.52
CA TYR A 91 -8.75 2.76 2.66
C TYR A 91 -9.14 4.10 3.27
N ALA A 92 -10.44 4.29 3.52
CA ALA A 92 -10.98 5.48 4.14
C ALA A 92 -10.65 5.52 5.64
N TYR A 93 -9.54 6.16 6.01
CA TYR A 93 -9.20 6.42 7.40
C TYR A 93 -9.70 7.80 7.84
N GLU A 94 -10.05 7.91 9.11
CA GLU A 94 -10.80 9.04 9.68
C GLU A 94 -10.17 10.42 9.40
N ARG A 95 -8.85 10.49 9.32
CA ARG A 95 -8.11 11.75 9.12
C ARG A 95 -7.82 12.08 7.64
N ALA A 96 -8.27 11.27 6.69
CA ALA A 96 -8.09 11.58 5.29
C ALA A 96 -8.96 12.78 4.90
N PRO A 97 -8.39 13.81 4.26
CA PRO A 97 -9.17 15.00 3.86
C PRO A 97 -10.27 14.66 2.85
N ASP A 98 -10.00 13.73 1.94
CA ASP A 98 -10.95 13.21 0.96
C ASP A 98 -11.47 11.85 1.44
N GLN A 99 -12.78 11.68 1.46
CA GLN A 99 -13.45 10.45 1.85
C GLN A 99 -14.17 9.78 0.65
N GLN A 100 -14.13 10.39 -0.53
CA GLN A 100 -14.96 9.98 -1.66
C GLN A 100 -14.29 8.94 -2.57
N HIS A 101 -12.95 8.95 -2.65
CA HIS A 101 -12.19 8.16 -3.63
C HIS A 101 -11.63 6.85 -3.10
N PHE A 102 -12.03 6.45 -1.91
CA PHE A 102 -11.60 5.19 -1.32
C PHE A 102 -12.41 4.00 -1.84
N LEU A 103 -11.75 2.86 -1.88
CA LEU A 103 -12.36 1.59 -2.26
C LEU A 103 -13.12 0.98 -1.06
N ASN A 104 -14.34 0.51 -1.30
CA ASN A 104 -15.01 -0.41 -0.38
C ASN A 104 -14.62 -1.86 -0.71
N ARG A 105 -14.94 -2.82 0.17
CA ARG A 105 -14.60 -4.24 -0.04
C ARG A 105 -15.09 -4.80 -1.37
N LYS A 106 -16.30 -4.46 -1.79
CA LYS A 106 -16.87 -4.93 -3.06
C LYS A 106 -16.06 -4.44 -4.25
N LYS A 107 -15.85 -3.13 -4.33
CA LYS A 107 -15.07 -2.49 -5.40
C LYS A 107 -13.61 -2.99 -5.40
N THR A 108 -13.01 -3.19 -4.23
CA THR A 108 -11.66 -3.76 -4.12
C THR A 108 -11.60 -5.14 -4.75
N LYS A 109 -12.51 -6.04 -4.36
CA LYS A 109 -12.53 -7.41 -4.91
C LYS A 109 -12.76 -7.41 -6.43
N GLU A 110 -13.64 -6.57 -6.94
CA GLU A 110 -13.90 -6.43 -8.37
C GLU A 110 -12.66 -5.92 -9.13
N LEU A 111 -12.06 -4.84 -8.66
CA LEU A 111 -10.88 -4.23 -9.28
C LEU A 111 -9.69 -5.21 -9.31
N PHE A 112 -9.36 -5.84 -8.19
CA PHE A 112 -8.22 -6.76 -8.12
C PHE A 112 -8.46 -8.04 -8.93
N ARG A 113 -9.68 -8.54 -9.00
CA ARG A 113 -10.03 -9.67 -9.88
C ARG A 113 -9.80 -9.32 -11.35
N ASP A 114 -10.22 -8.12 -11.77
CA ASP A 114 -10.03 -7.67 -13.14
C ASP A 114 -8.56 -7.42 -13.46
N ILE A 115 -7.79 -6.84 -12.54
CA ILE A 115 -6.33 -6.67 -12.66
C ILE A 115 -5.66 -8.03 -12.85
N PHE A 116 -5.98 -9.03 -12.02
CA PHE A 116 -5.34 -10.35 -12.11
C PHE A 116 -5.77 -11.15 -13.32
N ARG A 117 -6.96 -10.89 -13.87
CA ARG A 117 -7.36 -11.45 -15.16
C ARG A 117 -6.48 -10.91 -16.29
N ILE A 118 -6.22 -9.61 -16.33
CA ILE A 118 -5.28 -8.99 -17.27
C ILE A 118 -3.86 -9.52 -17.00
N GLY A 119 -3.48 -9.64 -15.74
CA GLY A 119 -2.15 -10.05 -15.28
C GLY A 119 -1.83 -11.53 -15.49
N SER A 120 -2.80 -12.38 -15.87
CA SER A 120 -2.61 -13.83 -16.00
C SER A 120 -1.48 -14.25 -16.96
N ILE A 121 -1.17 -13.41 -17.95
CA ILE A 121 -0.09 -13.60 -18.94
C ILE A 121 1.08 -12.64 -18.73
N LYS A 122 1.07 -11.83 -17.66
CA LYS A 122 2.08 -10.82 -17.37
C LYS A 122 3.10 -11.35 -16.37
N ARG A 123 4.25 -10.66 -16.29
CA ARG A 123 5.32 -11.00 -15.33
C ARG A 123 5.47 -9.91 -14.25
N TRP A 124 4.36 -9.41 -13.74
CA TRP A 124 4.40 -8.45 -12.65
C TRP A 124 4.96 -9.09 -11.37
N ARG A 125 5.74 -8.33 -10.65
CA ARG A 125 6.32 -8.74 -9.37
C ARG A 125 5.67 -7.91 -8.27
N PHE A 126 4.83 -8.55 -7.46
CA PHE A 126 4.27 -7.92 -6.27
C PHE A 126 5.09 -8.29 -5.04
N SER A 127 5.19 -7.34 -4.10
CA SER A 127 5.98 -7.54 -2.87
C SER A 127 5.19 -8.30 -1.81
N GLN A 128 3.86 -8.34 -1.91
CA GLN A 128 3.00 -9.09 -1.00
C GLN A 128 2.89 -10.56 -1.40
N SER A 129 2.40 -11.36 -0.45
CA SER A 129 2.18 -12.78 -0.67
C SER A 129 1.01 -13.03 -1.65
N THR A 130 1.02 -14.18 -2.31
CA THR A 130 -0.09 -14.64 -3.16
C THR A 130 -1.38 -14.76 -2.35
N LEU A 131 -1.29 -15.16 -1.08
CA LEU A 131 -2.44 -15.27 -0.18
C LEU A 131 -3.13 -13.92 0.03
N PHE A 132 -2.34 -12.85 0.19
CA PHE A 132 -2.90 -11.51 0.31
C PHE A 132 -3.55 -11.04 -1.01
N MET A 133 -2.95 -11.36 -2.16
CA MET A 133 -3.55 -11.06 -3.46
C MET A 133 -4.86 -11.81 -3.69
N ASP A 134 -4.95 -13.07 -3.26
CA ASP A 134 -6.19 -13.85 -3.28
C ASP A 134 -7.27 -13.25 -2.38
N PHE A 135 -6.89 -12.74 -1.21
CA PHE A 135 -7.80 -12.01 -0.35
C PHE A 135 -8.32 -10.73 -1.02
N LEU A 136 -7.46 -9.93 -1.62
CA LEU A 136 -7.86 -8.70 -2.31
C LEU A 136 -8.81 -8.96 -3.49
N SER A 137 -8.64 -10.08 -4.20
CA SER A 137 -9.52 -10.48 -5.30
C SER A 137 -10.80 -11.21 -4.83
N GLY A 138 -10.92 -11.47 -3.53
CA GLY A 138 -12.09 -12.12 -2.94
C GLY A 138 -12.14 -13.63 -3.11
N ASN A 139 -11.02 -14.27 -3.43
CA ASN A 139 -10.90 -15.73 -3.49
C ASN A 139 -10.70 -16.33 -2.10
N GLN A 140 -10.26 -15.53 -1.14
CA GLN A 140 -10.06 -15.90 0.26
C GLN A 140 -10.69 -14.86 1.17
N GLU A 141 -11.09 -15.30 2.37
CA GLU A 141 -11.54 -14.45 3.46
C GLU A 141 -10.64 -14.69 4.67
N TYR A 142 -10.16 -13.61 5.28
CA TYR A 142 -9.35 -13.67 6.49
C TYR A 142 -10.00 -12.88 7.61
N HIS A 143 -9.77 -13.33 8.83
CA HIS A 143 -10.09 -12.56 10.03
C HIS A 143 -8.98 -11.59 10.32
N CYS A 144 -9.35 -10.37 10.63
CA CYS A 144 -8.40 -9.33 11.03
C CYS A 144 -7.64 -9.74 12.30
N THR A 145 -6.32 -9.60 12.26
CA THR A 145 -5.41 -9.84 13.39
C THR A 145 -4.60 -8.57 13.67
N PRO A 146 -5.21 -7.48 14.21
CA PRO A 146 -4.56 -6.17 14.29
C PRO A 146 -3.29 -6.18 15.15
N TRP A 147 -3.13 -7.13 16.07
CA TRP A 147 -1.89 -7.36 16.83
C TRP A 147 -0.74 -7.90 15.97
N GLY A 148 -1.00 -8.40 14.77
CA GLY A 148 0.02 -8.94 13.87
C GLY A 148 0.91 -7.87 13.25
N ASN A 149 0.46 -6.60 13.23
CA ASN A 149 1.21 -5.46 12.72
C ASN A 149 1.24 -4.29 13.72
N PRO A 150 1.86 -4.49 14.90
CA PRO A 150 1.89 -3.48 15.94
C PRO A 150 2.70 -2.26 15.50
N THR A 151 2.15 -1.08 15.65
CA THR A 151 2.78 0.17 15.24
C THR A 151 3.08 1.05 16.44
N ARG A 152 4.30 1.61 16.48
CA ARG A 152 4.74 2.56 17.49
C ARG A 152 5.17 3.87 16.84
N ASN A 153 4.74 4.98 17.43
CA ASN A 153 5.17 6.33 17.05
C ASN A 153 5.67 7.11 18.29
N VAL A 154 5.81 8.43 18.16
CA VAL A 154 6.30 9.30 19.25
C VAL A 154 5.36 9.35 20.46
N PHE A 155 4.09 9.01 20.30
CA PHE A 155 3.09 8.99 21.37
C PHE A 155 3.00 7.64 22.08
N GLY A 156 3.56 6.59 21.52
CA GLY A 156 3.52 5.24 22.08
C GLY A 156 3.08 4.18 21.08
N TRP A 157 2.66 3.02 21.58
CA TRP A 157 2.08 1.94 20.80
C TRP A 157 0.62 2.26 20.44
N GLN A 158 0.33 2.28 19.17
CA GLN A 158 -0.97 2.68 18.63
C GLN A 158 -1.96 1.52 18.70
N LYS A 159 -3.16 1.78 19.20
CA LYS A 159 -4.24 0.79 19.31
C LYS A 159 -5.49 1.19 18.53
N PRO A 160 -6.30 0.23 18.04
CA PRO A 160 -5.97 -1.20 17.96
C PRO A 160 -4.98 -1.50 16.84
N CYS A 161 -4.95 -0.65 15.82
CA CYS A 161 -4.06 -0.76 14.65
C CYS A 161 -3.67 0.64 14.14
N TYR A 162 -2.76 0.67 13.18
CA TYR A 162 -2.24 1.94 12.63
C TYR A 162 -3.29 2.76 11.85
N LEU A 163 -4.36 2.14 11.38
CA LEU A 163 -5.42 2.82 10.63
C LEU A 163 -6.42 3.54 11.55
N LEU A 164 -6.84 2.90 12.63
CA LEU A 164 -7.88 3.44 13.52
C LEU A 164 -7.34 4.49 14.49
N ALA A 165 -6.13 4.30 15.02
CA ALA A 165 -5.48 5.26 15.93
C ALA A 165 -6.38 5.74 17.11
N GLU A 166 -7.09 4.81 17.76
CA GLU A 166 -8.06 5.14 18.82
C GLU A 166 -7.42 5.34 20.19
N GLY A 167 -6.10 5.28 20.26
CA GLY A 167 -5.34 5.55 21.47
C GLY A 167 -3.93 5.02 21.41
N TYR A 168 -3.20 5.21 22.51
CA TYR A 168 -1.81 4.82 22.64
C TYR A 168 -1.56 4.20 23.99
N THR A 169 -0.64 3.23 24.03
CA THR A 169 -0.11 2.66 25.27
C THR A 169 1.41 2.87 25.34
N GLN A 170 1.97 2.91 26.54
CA GLN A 170 3.39 3.21 26.71
C GLN A 170 4.29 1.99 26.47
N SER A 171 3.75 0.77 26.62
CA SER A 171 4.49 -0.46 26.45
C SER A 171 3.76 -1.42 25.50
N PHE A 172 4.52 -2.31 24.86
CA PHE A 172 3.94 -3.39 24.06
C PHE A 172 3.08 -4.34 24.91
N LYS A 173 3.50 -4.59 26.15
CA LYS A 173 2.72 -5.40 27.09
C LYS A 173 1.34 -4.78 27.32
N ALA A 174 1.29 -3.48 27.62
CA ALA A 174 0.03 -2.75 27.81
C ALA A 174 -0.82 -2.78 26.52
N LEU A 175 -0.22 -2.65 25.33
CA LEU A 175 -0.94 -2.80 24.06
C LEU A 175 -1.67 -4.13 24.00
N MET A 176 -1.00 -5.22 24.34
CA MET A 176 -1.55 -6.58 24.23
C MET A 176 -2.60 -6.86 25.30
N GLU A 177 -2.43 -6.37 26.53
CA GLU A 177 -3.27 -6.67 27.68
C GLU A 177 -4.48 -5.73 27.81
N GLU A 178 -4.36 -4.45 27.41
CA GLU A 178 -5.38 -3.42 27.60
C GLU A 178 -6.28 -3.20 26.37
N THR A 179 -5.97 -3.83 25.23
CA THR A 179 -6.78 -3.70 24.02
C THR A 179 -7.76 -4.86 23.94
N ASP A 180 -9.05 -4.55 23.88
CA ASP A 180 -10.11 -5.54 23.65
C ASP A 180 -10.11 -5.94 22.15
N TRP A 181 -9.24 -6.89 21.80
CA TRP A 181 -9.02 -7.33 20.43
C TRP A 181 -10.27 -7.92 19.77
N ASP A 182 -11.17 -8.51 20.55
CA ASP A 182 -12.37 -9.17 20.03
C ASP A 182 -13.41 -8.18 19.51
N THR A 183 -13.31 -6.92 19.89
CA THR A 183 -14.19 -5.84 19.42
C THR A 183 -13.89 -5.46 17.98
N TYR A 184 -12.66 -5.68 17.50
CA TYR A 184 -12.20 -5.16 16.21
C TYR A 184 -12.24 -6.20 15.09
N GLY A 185 -12.35 -5.71 13.86
CA GLY A 185 -12.36 -6.50 12.65
C GLY A 185 -13.64 -6.35 11.83
N THR A 186 -13.59 -6.89 10.61
CA THR A 186 -14.73 -6.86 9.70
C THR A 186 -15.92 -7.64 10.29
N GLY A 187 -17.09 -7.01 10.31
CA GLY A 187 -18.32 -7.60 10.89
C GLY A 187 -18.45 -7.40 12.39
N LYS A 188 -17.43 -6.86 13.07
CA LYS A 188 -17.45 -6.59 14.51
C LYS A 188 -17.49 -5.09 14.81
N TYR A 189 -16.66 -4.32 14.09
CA TYR A 189 -16.52 -2.88 14.30
C TYR A 189 -16.82 -2.12 13.00
N GLU A 190 -17.69 -1.12 13.08
CA GLU A 190 -18.19 -0.38 11.91
C GLU A 190 -17.04 0.21 11.07
N LYS A 191 -16.06 0.84 11.72
CA LYS A 191 -14.91 1.43 11.02
C LYS A 191 -14.03 0.38 10.30
N CYS A 192 -14.17 -0.89 10.63
CA CYS A 192 -13.44 -1.98 9.97
C CYS A 192 -14.19 -2.56 8.77
N ALA A 193 -15.44 -2.18 8.53
CA ALA A 193 -16.33 -2.84 7.56
C ALA A 193 -15.76 -2.92 6.14
N ASN A 194 -15.04 -1.90 5.70
CA ASN A 194 -14.46 -1.82 4.35
C ASN A 194 -12.95 -2.07 4.31
N CYS A 195 -12.33 -2.36 5.46
CA CYS A 195 -10.89 -2.56 5.51
C CYS A 195 -10.47 -3.83 4.77
N MET A 196 -9.51 -3.68 3.85
CA MET A 196 -8.82 -4.76 3.15
C MET A 196 -7.31 -4.46 3.04
N VAL A 197 -6.77 -3.69 3.99
CA VAL A 197 -5.38 -3.19 3.86
C VAL A 197 -4.37 -4.20 4.36
N ASP A 198 -4.62 -4.85 5.42
CA ASP A 198 -3.79 -5.95 5.93
C ASP A 198 -4.13 -6.26 7.38
N CYS A 199 -4.18 -7.53 7.66
CA CYS A 199 -4.21 -7.98 9.06
C CYS A 199 -3.58 -9.35 9.16
#